data_1209cb2d12fb14fa70206fa7be4442b8
#
_entry.id   1209cb2d12fb14fa70206fa7be4442b8
#
_cell.length_a   1.000
_cell.length_b   1.000
_cell.length_c   1.000
_cell.angle_alpha   90.00
_cell.angle_beta   90.00
_cell.angle_gamma   90.00
#
_symmetry.space_group_name_H-M   'P 1'
#
loop_
_entity.id
_entity.type
_entity.pdbx_description
1 polymer ?
#
loop_
_entity_poly.entity_id
_entity_poly.type
_entity_poly.pdbx_seq_one_letter_code
_entity_poly.pdbx_strand_id
1 'polypeptide(L)'
;MRERVITASGLMEAGQDLVAAGYIALKGTSAVATQREKELLQRFTPQFVRRCQNLYETRGLLKLPGLSASEGAGIFRNAGAVSWCFAGEGGIMAALWDYFDEFGLGFEMELRKLPLLQETVEVCEVFDVNPYRLQSEGCALLTAANGGALVRELEKQDIHAVVLGKTQSGIKRQILNGGIRTFLDRPKPDELYK
;
A
#
# COMPACT_ATOMS: atom_id res chain seq x y z
N MET A 1 9.08 -17.44 -4.31
CA MET A 1 7.75 -17.01 -4.84
C MET A 1 7.05 -16.31 -3.71
N ARG A 2 6.64 -15.03 -3.91
CA ARG A 2 5.94 -14.27 -2.87
C ARG A 2 4.54 -14.85 -2.73
N GLU A 3 4.22 -15.38 -1.56
CA GLU A 3 2.85 -15.79 -1.27
C GLU A 3 2.06 -14.55 -0.85
N ARG A 4 1.09 -14.13 -1.68
CA ARG A 4 0.12 -13.09 -1.31
C ARG A 4 -1.23 -13.71 -1.12
N VAL A 5 -1.88 -13.33 -0.03
CA VAL A 5 -3.27 -13.68 0.19
C VAL A 5 -4.14 -12.66 -0.55
N ILE A 6 -4.71 -13.10 -1.66
CA ILE A 6 -5.70 -12.33 -2.43
C ILE A 6 -7.06 -12.92 -2.12
N THR A 7 -7.97 -12.08 -1.69
CA THR A 7 -9.34 -12.48 -1.31
C THR A 7 -10.35 -11.75 -2.18
N ALA A 8 -11.33 -12.47 -2.67
CA ALA A 8 -12.45 -11.91 -3.41
C ALA A 8 -13.77 -12.31 -2.77
N SER A 9 -14.69 -11.36 -2.62
CA SER A 9 -16.08 -11.57 -2.25
C SER A 9 -17.01 -11.50 -3.47
N GLY A 10 -16.48 -11.13 -4.62
CA GLY A 10 -17.14 -11.02 -5.91
C GLY A 10 -16.13 -11.04 -7.06
N LEU A 11 -16.60 -10.83 -8.27
CA LEU A 11 -15.76 -10.79 -9.46
C LEU A 11 -15.17 -9.39 -9.65
N MET A 12 -13.84 -9.31 -9.74
CA MET A 12 -13.19 -8.07 -10.16
C MET A 12 -13.46 -7.83 -11.64
N GLU A 13 -14.01 -6.67 -11.98
CA GLU A 13 -14.38 -6.29 -13.35
C GLU A 13 -13.69 -4.98 -13.75
N ALA A 14 -13.58 -4.75 -15.05
CA ALA A 14 -13.12 -3.48 -15.58
C ALA A 14 -14.09 -2.34 -15.23
N GLY A 15 -13.55 -1.17 -14.91
CA GLY A 15 -14.33 0.01 -14.52
C GLY A 15 -14.56 0.17 -13.03
N GLN A 16 -14.22 -0.82 -12.21
CA GLN A 16 -14.24 -0.66 -10.75
C GLN A 16 -13.16 0.29 -10.29
N ASP A 17 -13.40 0.96 -9.16
CA ASP A 17 -12.41 1.83 -8.54
C ASP A 17 -11.35 0.99 -7.81
N LEU A 18 -10.08 1.38 -7.99
CA LEU A 18 -8.93 0.86 -7.25
C LEU A 18 -8.66 1.76 -6.06
N VAL A 19 -8.63 1.20 -4.86
CA VAL A 19 -8.49 1.92 -3.58
C VAL A 19 -7.28 1.37 -2.82
N ALA A 20 -6.50 2.25 -2.18
CA ALA A 20 -5.54 1.87 -1.16
C ALA A 20 -6.12 2.17 0.22
N ALA A 21 -5.98 1.24 1.16
CA ALA A 21 -6.31 1.39 2.57
C ALA A 21 -5.04 1.27 3.42
N GLY A 22 -4.86 2.16 4.39
CA GLY A 22 -3.62 2.31 5.15
C GLY A 22 -2.54 3.06 4.38
N TYR A 23 -1.34 3.12 4.96
CA TYR A 23 -0.18 3.81 4.38
C TYR A 23 0.84 2.81 3.87
N ILE A 24 1.50 3.12 2.75
CA ILE A 24 2.53 2.26 2.17
C ILE A 24 3.86 2.36 2.92
N ALA A 25 4.72 1.35 2.75
CA ALA A 25 6.10 1.29 3.23
C ALA A 25 6.30 1.39 4.76
N LEU A 26 5.26 1.24 5.58
CA LEU A 26 5.37 1.43 7.03
C LEU A 26 6.36 0.45 7.67
N LYS A 27 6.24 -0.84 7.38
CA LYS A 27 7.11 -1.87 7.97
C LYS A 27 8.56 -1.72 7.50
N GLY A 28 8.75 -1.44 6.23
CA GLY A 28 10.08 -1.20 5.69
C GLY A 28 10.73 0.05 6.28
N THR A 29 9.98 1.14 6.43
CA THR A 29 10.46 2.37 7.10
C THR A 29 10.88 2.10 8.53
N SER A 30 10.06 1.38 9.31
CA SER A 30 10.40 0.99 10.69
C SER A 30 11.66 0.14 10.77
N ALA A 31 11.83 -0.81 9.82
CA ALA A 31 13.01 -1.66 9.75
C ALA A 31 14.27 -0.86 9.41
N VAL A 32 14.24 -0.02 8.37
CA VAL A 32 15.35 0.85 7.98
C VAL A 32 15.72 1.81 9.13
N ALA A 33 14.73 2.45 9.75
CA ALA A 33 14.96 3.38 10.86
C ALA A 33 15.58 2.69 12.08
N THR A 34 15.27 1.42 12.31
CA THR A 34 15.88 0.64 13.39
C THR A 34 17.30 0.22 13.05
N GLN A 35 17.53 -0.28 11.83
CA GLN A 35 18.86 -0.73 11.39
C GLN A 35 19.87 0.41 11.24
N ARG A 36 19.41 1.59 10.83
CA ARG A 36 20.22 2.77 10.52
C ARG A 36 20.03 3.92 11.52
N GLU A 37 19.67 3.61 12.76
CA GLU A 37 19.37 4.59 13.81
C GLU A 37 20.47 5.63 13.99
N LYS A 38 21.73 5.21 14.08
CA LYS A 38 22.88 6.11 14.30
C LYS A 38 23.02 7.17 13.21
N GLU A 39 22.74 6.81 11.96
CA GLU A 39 22.83 7.72 10.80
C GLU A 39 21.64 8.70 10.80
N LEU A 40 20.46 8.23 11.14
CA LEU A 40 19.27 9.10 11.28
C LEU A 40 19.43 10.10 12.41
N LEU A 41 20.03 9.72 13.55
CA LEU A 41 20.30 10.61 14.68
C LEU A 41 21.28 11.74 14.35
N GLN A 42 22.05 11.64 13.25
CA GLN A 42 22.90 12.73 12.77
C GLN A 42 22.11 13.84 12.05
N ARG A 43 20.89 13.54 11.60
CA ARG A 43 20.04 14.45 10.81
C ARG A 43 18.74 14.85 11.50
N PHE A 44 18.21 13.98 12.35
CA PHE A 44 16.90 14.13 12.97
C PHE A 44 16.97 14.03 14.49
N THR A 45 15.96 14.57 15.15
CA THR A 45 15.83 14.46 16.60
C THR A 45 15.55 13.02 17.03
N PRO A 46 15.98 12.59 18.24
CA PRO A 46 15.70 11.26 18.75
C PRO A 46 14.19 10.93 18.80
N GLN A 47 13.35 11.94 19.00
CA GLN A 47 11.91 11.76 19.01
C GLN A 47 11.37 11.40 17.61
N PHE A 48 11.88 12.05 16.54
CA PHE A 48 11.51 11.74 15.19
C PHE A 48 11.96 10.32 14.79
N VAL A 49 13.20 9.95 15.11
CA VAL A 49 13.74 8.61 14.82
C VAL A 49 12.90 7.52 15.51
N ARG A 50 12.52 7.71 16.77
CA ARG A 50 11.62 6.79 17.48
C ARG A 50 10.24 6.67 16.84
N ARG A 51 9.68 7.77 16.32
CA ARG A 51 8.42 7.70 15.56
C ARG A 51 8.57 6.85 14.31
N CYS A 52 9.66 7.02 13.55
CA CYS A 52 9.94 6.20 12.37
C CYS A 52 10.08 4.71 12.72
N GLN A 53 10.80 4.38 13.80
CA GLN A 53 10.97 3.00 14.28
C GLN A 53 9.66 2.32 14.66
N ASN A 54 8.72 3.07 15.23
CA ASN A 54 7.42 2.56 15.68
C ASN A 54 6.27 2.78 14.66
N LEU A 55 6.58 3.21 13.44
CA LEU A 55 5.58 3.63 12.47
C LEU A 55 4.61 2.50 12.10
N TYR A 56 5.12 1.30 11.87
CA TYR A 56 4.32 0.13 11.56
C TYR A 56 3.38 -0.26 12.72
N GLU A 57 3.86 -0.24 13.96
CA GLU A 57 3.06 -0.59 15.14
C GLU A 57 1.98 0.44 15.45
N THR A 58 2.19 1.71 15.09
CA THR A 58 1.27 2.81 15.41
C THR A 58 0.31 3.16 14.28
N ARG A 59 0.64 2.84 13.03
CA ARG A 59 -0.11 3.23 11.82
C ARG A 59 -0.45 2.07 10.89
N GLY A 60 0.07 0.87 11.15
CA GLY A 60 -0.22 -0.30 10.32
C GLY A 60 -1.67 -0.72 10.44
N LEU A 61 -2.31 -0.99 9.31
CA LEU A 61 -3.73 -1.36 9.23
C LEU A 61 -4.10 -2.56 10.13
N LEU A 62 -3.25 -3.58 10.15
CA LEU A 62 -3.49 -4.80 10.95
C LEU A 62 -3.09 -4.65 12.43
N LYS A 63 -2.58 -3.49 12.82
CA LYS A 63 -2.22 -3.18 14.22
C LYS A 63 -3.25 -2.33 14.92
N LEU A 64 -4.32 -1.94 14.24
CA LEU A 64 -5.46 -1.32 14.87
C LEU A 64 -6.04 -2.32 15.91
N PRO A 65 -6.41 -1.86 17.11
CA PRO A 65 -6.96 -2.74 18.16
C PRO A 65 -8.12 -3.58 17.61
N GLY A 66 -8.01 -4.90 17.68
CA GLY A 66 -9.05 -5.83 17.21
C GLY A 66 -9.02 -6.14 15.71
N LEU A 67 -8.02 -5.70 14.93
CA LEU A 67 -7.96 -5.99 13.49
C LEU A 67 -6.96 -7.11 13.17
N SER A 68 -7.44 -8.34 13.16
CA SER A 68 -6.73 -9.46 12.51
C SER A 68 -6.95 -9.43 10.98
N ALA A 69 -6.18 -10.20 10.22
CA ALA A 69 -6.37 -10.31 8.76
C ALA A 69 -7.79 -10.78 8.38
N SER A 70 -8.39 -11.67 9.18
CA SER A 70 -9.76 -12.15 8.99
C SER A 70 -10.81 -11.09 9.31
N GLU A 71 -10.60 -10.28 10.34
CA GLU A 71 -11.48 -9.17 10.71
C GLU A 71 -11.36 -8.03 9.70
N GLY A 72 -10.14 -7.72 9.24
CA GLY A 72 -9.92 -6.78 8.14
C GLY A 72 -10.67 -7.18 6.88
N ALA A 73 -10.68 -8.46 6.54
CA ALA A 73 -11.48 -9.00 5.43
C ALA A 73 -12.99 -8.76 5.61
N GLY A 74 -13.51 -8.92 6.83
CA GLY A 74 -14.91 -8.62 7.19
C GLY A 74 -15.22 -7.13 7.01
N ILE A 75 -14.36 -6.25 7.49
CA ILE A 75 -14.50 -4.80 7.37
C ILE A 75 -14.54 -4.39 5.89
N PHE A 76 -13.60 -4.87 5.08
CA PHE A 76 -13.53 -4.52 3.66
C PHE A 76 -14.77 -4.97 2.89
N ARG A 77 -15.24 -6.20 3.15
CA ARG A 77 -16.46 -6.71 2.54
C ARG A 77 -17.67 -5.88 2.93
N ASN A 78 -17.85 -5.59 4.21
CA ASN A 78 -18.99 -4.81 4.72
C ASN A 78 -18.95 -3.36 4.21
N ALA A 79 -17.77 -2.80 3.98
CA ALA A 79 -17.60 -1.48 3.38
C ALA A 79 -17.87 -1.44 1.86
N GLY A 80 -18.04 -2.60 1.22
CA GLY A 80 -18.39 -2.73 -0.21
C GLY A 80 -17.22 -3.06 -1.12
N ALA A 81 -16.10 -3.56 -0.57
CA ALA A 81 -15.01 -4.08 -1.40
C ALA A 81 -15.41 -5.38 -2.09
N VAL A 82 -15.08 -5.49 -3.36
CA VAL A 82 -15.30 -6.69 -4.18
C VAL A 82 -14.13 -7.67 -4.02
N SER A 83 -12.92 -7.16 -4.00
CA SER A 83 -11.72 -7.96 -3.74
C SER A 83 -10.67 -7.11 -3.03
N TRP A 84 -9.68 -7.76 -2.42
CA TRP A 84 -8.56 -7.09 -1.73
C TRP A 84 -7.32 -7.96 -1.68
N CYS A 85 -6.17 -7.29 -1.57
CA CYS A 85 -4.86 -7.88 -1.44
C CYS A 85 -4.06 -7.07 -0.41
N PHE A 86 -3.51 -7.72 0.62
CA PHE A 86 -2.58 -7.07 1.53
C PHE A 86 -1.22 -6.88 0.86
N ALA A 87 -0.68 -5.69 0.99
CA ALA A 87 0.68 -5.40 0.57
C ALA A 87 1.70 -6.04 1.53
N GLY A 88 2.95 -6.20 1.09
CA GLY A 88 4.02 -6.81 1.88
C GLY A 88 5.36 -6.64 1.20
N GLU A 89 6.13 -7.72 1.11
CA GLU A 89 7.44 -7.74 0.45
C GLU A 89 7.38 -7.25 -1.00
N GLY A 90 8.37 -6.46 -1.41
CA GLY A 90 8.45 -5.81 -2.72
C GLY A 90 7.57 -4.57 -2.85
N GLY A 91 6.95 -4.15 -1.73
CA GLY A 91 6.16 -2.93 -1.63
C GLY A 91 4.83 -2.97 -2.37
N ILE A 92 4.27 -1.78 -2.55
CA ILE A 92 2.96 -1.61 -3.19
C ILE A 92 3.02 -1.95 -4.69
N MET A 93 4.19 -1.74 -5.36
CA MET A 93 4.35 -2.06 -6.78
C MET A 93 4.26 -3.57 -7.03
N ALA A 94 4.88 -4.38 -6.18
CA ALA A 94 4.76 -5.82 -6.28
C ALA A 94 3.34 -6.31 -5.94
N ALA A 95 2.68 -5.68 -4.96
CA ALA A 95 1.29 -5.99 -4.62
C ALA A 95 0.34 -5.69 -5.79
N LEU A 96 0.49 -4.54 -6.43
CA LEU A 96 -0.28 -4.18 -7.63
C LEU A 96 -0.06 -5.19 -8.77
N TRP A 97 1.20 -5.59 -8.99
CA TRP A 97 1.50 -6.58 -10.03
C TRP A 97 0.77 -7.89 -9.77
N ASP A 98 1.00 -8.48 -8.59
CA ASP A 98 0.48 -9.81 -8.23
C ASP A 98 -1.06 -9.79 -8.18
N TYR A 99 -1.65 -8.71 -7.65
CA TYR A 99 -3.10 -8.54 -7.54
C TYR A 99 -3.81 -8.52 -8.89
N PHE A 100 -3.29 -7.75 -9.84
CA PHE A 100 -3.88 -7.66 -11.18
C PHE A 100 -3.49 -8.82 -12.09
N ASP A 101 -2.40 -9.52 -11.80
CA ASP A 101 -2.01 -10.74 -12.51
C ASP A 101 -2.99 -11.87 -12.24
N GLU A 102 -3.43 -12.01 -10.99
CA GLU A 102 -4.40 -13.03 -10.55
C GLU A 102 -5.74 -12.93 -11.32
N PHE A 103 -6.21 -11.72 -11.60
CA PHE A 103 -7.48 -11.50 -12.29
C PHE A 103 -7.35 -11.30 -13.80
N GLY A 104 -6.14 -11.24 -14.34
CA GLY A 104 -5.90 -11.00 -15.75
C GLY A 104 -6.39 -9.63 -16.24
N LEU A 105 -6.46 -8.64 -15.35
CA LEU A 105 -6.91 -7.29 -15.62
C LEU A 105 -5.75 -6.28 -15.60
N GLY A 106 -6.01 -5.12 -16.18
CA GLY A 106 -5.15 -3.95 -16.09
C GLY A 106 -5.72 -2.89 -15.14
N PHE A 107 -4.98 -1.80 -15.01
CA PHE A 107 -5.41 -0.62 -14.26
C PHE A 107 -4.81 0.66 -14.81
N GLU A 108 -5.41 1.78 -14.46
CA GLU A 108 -4.82 3.10 -14.56
C GLU A 108 -4.93 3.79 -13.19
N MET A 109 -3.81 4.28 -12.65
CA MET A 109 -3.77 4.93 -11.34
C MET A 109 -2.83 6.13 -11.31
N GLU A 110 -3.11 7.06 -10.40
CA GLU A 110 -2.25 8.20 -10.08
C GLU A 110 -1.25 7.84 -9.00
N LEU A 111 0.06 7.89 -9.31
CA LEU A 111 1.13 7.57 -8.36
C LEU A 111 1.11 8.47 -7.12
N ARG A 112 0.85 9.76 -7.32
CA ARG A 112 0.83 10.77 -6.26
C ARG A 112 -0.29 10.62 -5.25
N LYS A 113 -1.29 9.79 -5.53
CA LYS A 113 -2.37 9.46 -4.60
C LYS A 113 -2.01 8.34 -3.63
N LEU A 114 -0.91 7.63 -3.86
CA LEU A 114 -0.47 6.60 -2.90
C LEU A 114 -0.19 7.24 -1.53
N PRO A 115 -0.83 6.73 -0.46
CA PRO A 115 -0.72 7.33 0.87
C PRO A 115 0.65 7.06 1.49
N LEU A 116 1.49 8.09 1.51
CA LEU A 116 2.82 8.12 2.12
C LEU A 116 2.83 9.03 3.34
N LEU A 117 3.45 8.60 4.42
CA LEU A 117 3.71 9.46 5.57
C LEU A 117 5.03 10.21 5.40
N GLN A 118 5.12 11.40 6.00
CA GLN A 118 6.33 12.23 5.96
C GLN A 118 7.55 11.47 6.51
N GLU A 119 7.36 10.71 7.58
CA GLU A 119 8.42 9.87 8.17
C GLU A 119 9.00 8.88 7.16
N THR A 120 8.16 8.28 6.33
CA THR A 120 8.60 7.38 5.25
C THR A 120 9.41 8.13 4.20
N VAL A 121 8.94 9.30 3.76
CA VAL A 121 9.63 10.13 2.77
C VAL A 121 11.03 10.50 3.27
N GLU A 122 11.13 11.05 4.48
CA GLU A 122 12.40 11.49 5.07
C GLU A 122 13.41 10.33 5.22
N VAL A 123 12.96 9.17 5.73
CA VAL A 123 13.84 7.99 5.85
C VAL A 123 14.30 7.50 4.48
N CYS A 124 13.40 7.42 3.51
CA CYS A 124 13.72 6.95 2.17
C CYS A 124 14.69 7.89 1.44
N GLU A 125 14.53 9.21 1.60
CA GLU A 125 15.45 10.19 1.00
C GLU A 125 16.87 10.10 1.59
N VAL A 126 17.01 9.88 2.90
CA VAL A 126 18.33 9.76 3.54
C VAL A 126 19.13 8.59 2.96
N PHE A 127 18.48 7.49 2.64
CA PHE A 127 19.14 6.23 2.25
C PHE A 127 18.97 5.88 0.77
N ASP A 128 18.43 6.77 -0.04
CA ASP A 128 18.14 6.53 -1.47
C ASP A 128 17.33 5.23 -1.69
N VAL A 129 16.28 5.07 -0.90
CA VAL A 129 15.36 3.93 -0.94
C VAL A 129 14.08 4.32 -1.64
N ASN A 130 13.59 3.47 -2.54
CA ASN A 130 12.32 3.71 -3.23
C ASN A 130 11.14 3.26 -2.36
N PRO A 131 10.31 4.16 -1.80
CA PRO A 131 9.22 3.82 -0.90
C PRO A 131 8.14 2.94 -1.54
N TYR A 132 7.97 3.01 -2.86
CA TYR A 132 6.99 2.20 -3.57
C TYR A 132 7.38 0.72 -3.69
N ARG A 133 8.66 0.41 -3.50
CA ARG A 133 9.22 -0.96 -3.52
C ARG A 133 9.68 -1.44 -2.15
N LEU A 134 9.52 -0.62 -1.13
CA LEU A 134 9.86 -0.92 0.24
C LEU A 134 8.70 -1.65 0.91
N GLN A 135 9.00 -2.64 1.74
CA GLN A 135 8.04 -3.52 2.42
C GLN A 135 6.85 -2.76 3.01
N SER A 136 5.65 -3.06 2.50
CA SER A 136 4.42 -2.29 2.73
C SER A 136 3.36 -3.06 3.55
N GLU A 137 3.76 -3.95 4.44
CA GLU A 137 2.82 -4.51 5.42
C GLU A 137 2.16 -3.37 6.21
N GLY A 138 0.87 -3.51 6.48
CA GLY A 138 0.05 -2.46 7.08
C GLY A 138 -0.73 -1.62 6.06
N CYS A 139 -0.75 -2.05 4.79
CA CYS A 139 -1.52 -1.46 3.71
C CYS A 139 -2.23 -2.56 2.92
N ALA A 140 -3.37 -2.25 2.32
CA ALA A 140 -4.12 -3.13 1.43
C ALA A 140 -4.55 -2.41 0.15
N LEU A 141 -4.64 -3.15 -0.95
CA LEU A 141 -5.30 -2.74 -2.19
C LEU A 141 -6.69 -3.36 -2.24
N LEU A 142 -7.68 -2.58 -2.65
CA LEU A 142 -9.07 -3.01 -2.75
C LEU A 142 -9.66 -2.58 -4.08
N THR A 143 -10.67 -3.32 -4.55
CA THR A 143 -11.51 -2.88 -5.67
C THR A 143 -12.96 -2.80 -5.24
N ALA A 144 -13.68 -1.84 -5.78
CA ALA A 144 -15.09 -1.63 -5.51
C ALA A 144 -15.81 -0.98 -6.71
N ALA A 145 -17.11 -1.23 -6.84
CA ALA A 145 -17.94 -0.55 -7.83
C ALA A 145 -18.04 0.97 -7.56
N ASN A 146 -17.96 1.37 -6.30
CA ASN A 146 -17.94 2.78 -5.86
C ASN A 146 -16.86 2.99 -4.79
N GLY A 147 -15.68 3.37 -5.23
CA GLY A 147 -14.51 3.62 -4.36
C GLY A 147 -14.75 4.77 -3.38
N GLY A 148 -15.49 5.81 -3.76
CA GLY A 148 -15.80 6.92 -2.86
C GLY A 148 -16.72 6.50 -1.72
N ALA A 149 -17.66 5.59 -1.95
CA ALA A 149 -18.48 5.01 -0.87
C ALA A 149 -17.62 4.12 0.03
N LEU A 150 -16.80 3.26 -0.55
CA LEU A 150 -15.86 2.40 0.18
C LEU A 150 -14.94 3.23 1.11
N VAL A 151 -14.33 4.29 0.59
CA VAL A 151 -13.45 5.18 1.38
C VAL A 151 -14.19 5.75 2.58
N ARG A 152 -15.41 6.29 2.40
CA ARG A 152 -16.22 6.84 3.51
C ARG A 152 -16.55 5.81 4.58
N GLU A 153 -16.85 4.56 4.19
CA GLU A 153 -17.13 3.50 5.17
C GLU A 153 -15.88 3.07 5.95
N LEU A 154 -14.71 3.06 5.30
CA LEU A 154 -13.44 2.78 5.96
C LEU A 154 -13.03 3.91 6.91
N GLU A 155 -13.21 5.17 6.51
CA GLU A 155 -12.90 6.34 7.35
C GLU A 155 -13.76 6.38 8.64
N LYS A 156 -15.00 5.89 8.62
CA LYS A 156 -15.82 5.75 9.84
C LYS A 156 -15.21 4.79 10.87
N GLN A 157 -14.27 3.98 10.45
CA GLN A 157 -13.57 2.98 11.28
C GLN A 157 -12.10 3.38 11.51
N ASP A 158 -11.77 4.67 11.35
CA ASP A 158 -10.43 5.23 11.47
C ASP A 158 -9.40 4.61 10.50
N ILE A 159 -9.87 4.02 9.41
CA ILE A 159 -9.02 3.47 8.36
C ILE A 159 -8.86 4.51 7.26
N HIS A 160 -7.65 5.08 7.14
CA HIS A 160 -7.34 5.97 6.03
C HIS A 160 -7.40 5.21 4.71
N ALA A 161 -8.13 5.74 3.73
CA ALA A 161 -8.24 5.14 2.41
C ALA A 161 -8.34 6.19 1.31
N VAL A 162 -7.90 5.84 0.10
CA VAL A 162 -7.91 6.76 -1.04
C VAL A 162 -8.16 6.02 -2.34
N VAL A 163 -8.96 6.62 -3.23
CA VAL A 163 -9.16 6.12 -4.60
C VAL A 163 -7.92 6.47 -5.43
N LEU A 164 -7.21 5.46 -5.90
CA LEU A 164 -6.01 5.61 -6.72
C LEU A 164 -6.34 5.79 -8.21
N GLY A 165 -7.34 5.07 -8.69
CA GLY A 165 -7.68 5.00 -10.11
C GLY A 165 -8.76 3.96 -10.39
N LYS A 166 -8.66 3.29 -11.55
CA LYS A 166 -9.66 2.32 -12.00
C LYS A 166 -9.05 1.06 -12.58
N THR A 167 -9.75 -0.04 -12.42
CA THR A 167 -9.50 -1.29 -13.15
C THR A 167 -9.83 -1.12 -14.64
N GLN A 168 -9.07 -1.79 -15.50
CA GLN A 168 -9.26 -1.73 -16.95
C GLN A 168 -9.29 -3.13 -17.56
N SER A 169 -9.99 -3.26 -18.68
CA SER A 169 -9.94 -4.47 -19.51
C SER A 169 -8.54 -4.64 -20.12
N GLY A 170 -8.13 -5.91 -20.28
CA GLY A 170 -6.79 -6.26 -20.74
C GLY A 170 -5.73 -6.13 -19.65
N ILE A 171 -4.47 -6.30 -20.01
CA ILE A 171 -3.34 -6.47 -19.07
C ILE A 171 -2.48 -5.21 -18.88
N LYS A 172 -2.92 -4.06 -19.40
CA LYS A 172 -2.15 -2.81 -19.30
C LYS A 172 -2.20 -2.28 -17.86
N ARG A 173 -1.05 -2.11 -17.24
CA ARG A 173 -0.87 -1.62 -15.86
C ARG A 173 -0.26 -0.23 -15.92
N GLN A 174 -1.11 0.80 -16.02
CA GLN A 174 -0.70 2.17 -16.28
C GLN A 174 -0.60 2.98 -14.99
N ILE A 175 0.49 3.71 -14.88
CA ILE A 175 0.77 4.63 -13.76
C ILE A 175 0.95 6.03 -14.32
N LEU A 176 0.14 6.97 -13.82
CA LEU A 176 0.23 8.39 -14.13
C LEU A 176 1.02 9.10 -13.02
N ASN A 177 1.98 9.92 -13.41
CA ASN A 177 2.75 10.75 -12.48
C ASN A 177 2.92 12.16 -13.07
N GLY A 178 2.11 13.10 -12.59
CA GLY A 178 2.19 14.50 -13.05
C GLY A 178 1.99 14.65 -14.57
N GLY A 179 1.08 13.86 -15.16
CA GLY A 179 0.80 13.85 -16.59
C GLY A 179 1.69 12.90 -17.42
N ILE A 180 2.75 12.36 -16.84
CA ILE A 180 3.59 11.36 -17.50
C ILE A 180 2.96 9.99 -17.27
N ARG A 181 2.76 9.24 -18.37
CA ARG A 181 2.23 7.87 -18.33
C ARG A 181 3.37 6.88 -18.47
N THR A 182 3.47 5.97 -17.50
CA THR A 182 4.41 4.84 -17.49
C THR A 182 3.65 3.53 -17.30
N PHE A 183 4.33 2.40 -17.47
CA PHE A 183 3.77 1.09 -17.19
C PHE A 183 4.47 0.49 -15.96
N LEU A 184 3.70 -0.27 -15.18
CA LEU A 184 4.25 -0.99 -14.05
C LEU A 184 5.22 -2.07 -14.56
N ASP A 185 6.46 -2.02 -14.08
CA ASP A 185 7.48 -3.03 -14.32
C ASP A 185 7.16 -4.33 -13.55
N ARG A 186 7.74 -5.43 -14.00
CA ARG A 186 7.76 -6.68 -13.24
C ARG A 186 8.31 -6.44 -11.82
N PRO A 187 7.82 -7.16 -10.82
CA PRO A 187 8.30 -7.01 -9.45
C PRO A 187 9.82 -7.17 -9.34
N LYS A 188 10.45 -6.21 -8.67
CA LYS A 188 11.86 -6.22 -8.33
C LYS A 188 12.03 -6.65 -6.87
N PRO A 189 13.26 -7.02 -6.42
CA PRO A 189 13.54 -7.27 -5.01
C PRO A 189 13.10 -6.08 -4.13
N ASP A 190 12.76 -6.39 -2.88
CA ASP A 190 12.41 -5.37 -1.90
C ASP A 190 13.62 -4.46 -1.63
N GLU A 191 13.37 -3.16 -1.51
CA GLU A 191 14.42 -2.17 -1.23
C GLU A 191 15.05 -2.34 0.16
N LEU A 192 14.39 -3.07 1.05
CA LEU A 192 14.95 -3.41 2.38
C LEU A 192 16.23 -4.26 2.28
N TYR A 193 16.41 -4.98 1.18
CA TYR A 193 17.56 -5.88 0.96
C TYR A 193 18.60 -5.31 -0.04
N LYS A 194 18.54 -4.01 -0.31
CA LYS A 194 19.46 -3.29 -1.21
C LYS A 194 20.82 -3.01 -0.60
#